data_d2dbec8596e328ff3b4e39fe17de1917
#
_entry.id   d2dbec8596e328ff3b4e39fe17de1917
#
_cell.length_a   1.000
_cell.length_b   1.000
_cell.length_c   1.000
_cell.angle_alpha   90.00
_cell.angle_beta   90.00
_cell.angle_gamma   90.00
#
_symmetry.space_group_name_H-M   'P 1'
#
loop_
_entity.id
_entity.type
_entity.pdbx_description
1 polymer ?
#
loop_
_entity_poly.entity_id
_entity_poly.type
_entity_poly.pdbx_seq_one_letter_code
_entity_poly.pdbx_strand_id
1 'polypeptide(L)'
;MNNVKLIFFLFAFVVSNNFVFGQSSSNKIKTIVIDPGHGGKDSGTMGTKRFKIYEKHVALSVSLKLGKYISENFPEVEVIYTRNSDVFLELNERTEIANNANADLFISIHCDGFTNPKPSGASVFVMGMSKLKANMDVAMRENAAIYLEDNYQQKYDGFDPKSPESYIVFSLMQNTYLNQSLSFAEEVENQFSTRANRKSRGVKQAPFYVISRTNMPSILVECGFLTNPKEEEFLHSDIGQDYIASAIFRAFRSYKESIEIEDTKASQKEVKNDSIFISKNEDISEEIFNEPQLLFKVQIGTFLKSMLNQKQFIELDAEEIKVNGTYKYYVSSGKDKLKAEKLKFYLQDIGFKGAFLVAFLD
;
A
#
# COMPACT_ATOMS: atom_id res chain seq x y z
N MET A 1 -5.13 66.30 -52.82
CA MET A 1 -5.20 66.48 -51.39
C MET A 1 -6.01 65.33 -50.86
N ASN A 2 -5.32 64.28 -50.40
CA ASN A 2 -5.94 63.04 -49.98
C ASN A 2 -5.85 62.93 -48.43
N ASN A 3 -7.03 62.95 -47.83
CA ASN A 3 -7.15 62.75 -46.38
C ASN A 3 -7.14 61.22 -46.09
N VAL A 4 -6.07 60.76 -45.48
CA VAL A 4 -5.98 59.37 -44.90
C VAL A 4 -6.53 59.44 -43.50
N LYS A 5 -7.64 58.80 -43.26
CA LYS A 5 -8.19 58.57 -41.92
C LYS A 5 -7.51 57.37 -41.29
N LEU A 6 -6.73 57.59 -40.27
CA LEU A 6 -6.11 56.57 -39.46
C LEU A 6 -7.14 56.01 -38.49
N ILE A 7 -7.56 54.74 -38.69
CA ILE A 7 -8.47 54.02 -37.79
C ILE A 7 -7.58 53.30 -36.76
N PHE A 8 -7.63 53.72 -35.51
CA PHE A 8 -7.02 53.00 -34.39
C PHE A 8 -7.95 51.85 -33.96
N PHE A 9 -7.53 50.62 -34.21
CA PHE A 9 -8.17 49.44 -33.63
C PHE A 9 -7.64 49.22 -32.24
N LEU A 10 -8.44 49.53 -31.23
CA LEU A 10 -8.15 49.22 -29.84
C LEU A 10 -8.45 47.72 -29.60
N PHE A 11 -7.43 46.87 -29.59
CA PHE A 11 -7.57 45.46 -29.24
C PHE A 11 -7.62 45.39 -27.70
N ALA A 12 -8.84 45.26 -27.14
CA ALA A 12 -9.02 44.94 -25.73
C ALA A 12 -8.66 43.49 -25.48
N PHE A 13 -7.46 43.27 -24.91
CA PHE A 13 -7.04 41.94 -24.47
C PHE A 13 -7.76 41.63 -23.15
N VAL A 14 -8.88 40.92 -23.24
CA VAL A 14 -9.56 40.34 -22.07
C VAL A 14 -8.70 39.16 -21.57
N VAL A 15 -7.83 39.41 -20.60
CA VAL A 15 -7.15 38.36 -19.85
C VAL A 15 -8.22 37.70 -18.97
N SER A 16 -8.82 36.61 -19.46
CA SER A 16 -9.58 35.71 -18.63
C SER A 16 -8.60 35.00 -17.69
N ASN A 17 -8.51 35.47 -16.45
CA ASN A 17 -7.88 34.71 -15.37
C ASN A 17 -8.71 33.44 -15.16
N ASN A 18 -8.35 32.37 -15.87
CA ASN A 18 -8.74 31.03 -15.47
C ASN A 18 -7.97 30.73 -14.17
N PHE A 19 -8.59 31.00 -13.03
CA PHE A 19 -8.20 30.37 -11.78
C PHE A 19 -8.41 28.86 -11.99
N VAL A 20 -7.34 28.19 -12.36
CA VAL A 20 -7.26 26.74 -12.19
C VAL A 20 -7.24 26.52 -10.68
N PHE A 21 -8.43 26.34 -10.10
CA PHE A 21 -8.51 25.70 -8.80
C PHE A 21 -7.87 24.33 -8.99
N GLY A 22 -6.64 24.19 -8.55
CA GLY A 22 -6.05 22.88 -8.33
C GLY A 22 -7.04 22.15 -7.43
N GLN A 23 -7.76 21.16 -7.98
CA GLN A 23 -8.50 20.23 -7.16
C GLN A 23 -7.44 19.55 -6.28
N SER A 24 -7.34 19.97 -5.02
CA SER A 24 -6.77 19.14 -3.98
C SER A 24 -7.53 17.83 -4.05
N SER A 25 -6.90 16.79 -4.57
CA SER A 25 -7.50 15.45 -4.58
C SER A 25 -7.63 15.06 -3.11
N SER A 26 -8.84 15.23 -2.57
CA SER A 26 -9.16 14.78 -1.23
C SER A 26 -8.81 13.29 -1.13
N ASN A 27 -7.89 12.93 -0.24
CA ASN A 27 -7.46 11.55 0.00
C ASN A 27 -8.55 10.73 0.73
N LYS A 28 -9.82 11.01 0.44
CA LYS A 28 -10.95 10.26 1.03
C LYS A 28 -11.10 8.92 0.35
N ILE A 29 -11.31 7.89 1.16
CA ILE A 29 -11.68 6.58 0.65
C ILE A 29 -13.15 6.62 0.24
N LYS A 30 -13.41 6.48 -1.07
CA LYS A 30 -14.75 6.50 -1.69
C LYS A 30 -15.14 5.16 -2.28
N THR A 31 -14.18 4.41 -2.81
CA THR A 31 -14.41 3.14 -3.48
C THR A 31 -13.44 2.10 -2.96
N ILE A 32 -13.94 0.96 -2.52
CA ILE A 32 -13.12 -0.18 -2.12
C ILE A 32 -13.48 -1.41 -2.92
N VAL A 33 -12.49 -2.23 -3.20
CA VAL A 33 -12.72 -3.55 -3.79
C VAL A 33 -12.38 -4.62 -2.77
N ILE A 34 -13.35 -5.51 -2.52
CA ILE A 34 -13.16 -6.71 -1.72
C ILE A 34 -13.06 -7.89 -2.69
N ASP A 35 -11.97 -8.64 -2.59
CA ASP A 35 -11.68 -9.78 -3.43
C ASP A 35 -11.79 -11.08 -2.63
N PRO A 36 -12.93 -11.79 -2.71
CA PRO A 36 -13.01 -13.14 -2.16
C PRO A 36 -12.11 -14.07 -2.98
N GLY A 37 -11.04 -14.59 -2.39
CA GLY A 37 -10.10 -15.48 -3.07
C GLY A 37 -10.78 -16.72 -3.65
N HIS A 38 -10.18 -17.30 -4.71
CA HIS A 38 -10.67 -18.51 -5.39
C HIS A 38 -12.08 -18.38 -5.99
N GLY A 39 -12.80 -19.49 -6.16
CA GLY A 39 -14.18 -19.51 -6.66
C GLY A 39 -14.40 -20.48 -7.82
N GLY A 40 -15.62 -20.98 -7.99
CA GLY A 40 -16.00 -21.90 -9.05
C GLY A 40 -15.13 -23.15 -9.08
N LYS A 41 -14.37 -23.36 -10.16
CA LYS A 41 -13.44 -24.48 -10.35
C LYS A 41 -12.20 -24.43 -9.47
N ASP A 42 -11.85 -23.25 -8.92
CA ASP A 42 -10.78 -23.08 -7.95
C ASP A 42 -11.34 -23.18 -6.53
N SER A 43 -11.05 -24.30 -5.86
CA SER A 43 -11.51 -24.54 -4.50
C SER A 43 -10.70 -23.81 -3.43
N GLY A 44 -9.46 -23.41 -3.75
CA GLY A 44 -8.47 -23.08 -2.75
C GLY A 44 -8.13 -24.28 -1.87
N THR A 45 -7.71 -24.01 -0.65
CA THR A 45 -7.40 -25.02 0.37
C THR A 45 -8.65 -25.81 0.75
N MET A 46 -8.56 -27.14 0.68
CA MET A 46 -9.68 -28.06 0.99
C MET A 46 -9.84 -28.36 2.49
N GLY A 47 -8.98 -27.81 3.31
CA GLY A 47 -8.99 -28.05 4.75
C GLY A 47 -8.63 -29.48 5.15
N THR A 48 -9.16 -29.95 6.30
CA THR A 48 -8.94 -31.31 6.82
C THR A 48 -9.86 -32.35 6.17
N LYS A 49 -10.71 -31.93 5.24
CA LYS A 49 -11.74 -32.76 4.58
C LYS A 49 -12.90 -33.22 5.50
N ARG A 50 -12.99 -32.71 6.72
CA ARG A 50 -14.13 -32.94 7.62
C ARG A 50 -15.40 -32.25 7.16
N PHE A 51 -15.22 -31.09 6.49
CA PHE A 51 -16.29 -30.27 5.93
C PHE A 51 -16.27 -30.35 4.40
N LYS A 52 -17.43 -30.22 3.78
CA LYS A 52 -17.57 -30.07 2.32
C LYS A 52 -17.57 -28.60 1.91
N ILE A 53 -16.89 -27.77 2.70
CA ILE A 53 -16.77 -26.33 2.54
C ILE A 53 -15.27 -26.05 2.46
N TYR A 54 -14.87 -25.39 1.39
CA TYR A 54 -13.46 -25.11 1.07
C TYR A 54 -13.16 -23.63 1.29
N GLU A 55 -11.91 -23.24 1.13
CA GLU A 55 -11.44 -21.87 1.28
C GLU A 55 -12.33 -20.87 0.51
N LYS A 56 -12.65 -21.14 -0.75
CA LYS A 56 -13.48 -20.26 -1.58
C LYS A 56 -14.82 -19.86 -0.94
N HIS A 57 -15.40 -20.74 -0.12
CA HIS A 57 -16.67 -20.48 0.56
C HIS A 57 -16.48 -19.60 1.81
N VAL A 58 -15.41 -19.87 2.58
CA VAL A 58 -15.05 -19.06 3.75
C VAL A 58 -14.67 -17.65 3.32
N ALA A 59 -13.79 -17.54 2.30
CA ALA A 59 -13.37 -16.27 1.72
C ALA A 59 -14.59 -15.44 1.25
N LEU A 60 -15.53 -16.07 0.54
CA LEU A 60 -16.75 -15.40 0.09
C LEU A 60 -17.61 -14.94 1.28
N SER A 61 -17.85 -15.79 2.25
CA SER A 61 -18.70 -15.47 3.40
C SER A 61 -18.12 -14.31 4.25
N VAL A 62 -16.81 -14.35 4.54
CA VAL A 62 -16.12 -13.28 5.27
C VAL A 62 -16.18 -11.96 4.48
N SER A 63 -15.95 -12.02 3.17
CA SER A 63 -15.99 -10.84 2.29
C SER A 63 -17.37 -10.19 2.25
N LEU A 64 -18.42 -10.98 2.12
CA LEU A 64 -19.79 -10.46 2.10
C LEU A 64 -20.20 -9.82 3.44
N LYS A 65 -19.79 -10.42 4.57
CA LYS A 65 -19.98 -9.84 5.90
C LYS A 65 -19.21 -8.52 6.05
N LEU A 66 -17.95 -8.48 5.60
CA LEU A 66 -17.11 -7.28 5.63
C LEU A 66 -17.76 -6.13 4.85
N GLY A 67 -18.15 -6.39 3.60
CA GLY A 67 -18.76 -5.36 2.77
C GLY A 67 -20.11 -4.89 3.33
N LYS A 68 -20.91 -5.80 3.93
CA LYS A 68 -22.13 -5.42 4.65
C LYS A 68 -21.82 -4.44 5.80
N TYR A 69 -20.83 -4.74 6.65
CA TYR A 69 -20.43 -3.82 7.72
C TYR A 69 -19.99 -2.46 7.21
N ILE A 70 -19.23 -2.43 6.12
CA ILE A 70 -18.78 -1.16 5.52
C ILE A 70 -19.96 -0.37 4.98
N SER A 71 -20.82 -0.98 4.17
CA SER A 71 -21.97 -0.31 3.56
C SER A 71 -22.99 0.19 4.60
N GLU A 72 -23.18 -0.52 5.71
CA GLU A 72 -24.08 -0.11 6.79
C GLU A 72 -23.54 1.07 7.62
N ASN A 73 -22.20 1.17 7.77
CA ASN A 73 -21.60 2.20 8.63
C ASN A 73 -21.02 3.39 7.85
N PHE A 74 -20.70 3.18 6.56
CA PHE A 74 -20.15 4.19 5.64
C PHE A 74 -20.91 4.15 4.32
N PRO A 75 -22.16 4.62 4.29
CA PRO A 75 -23.00 4.57 3.07
C PRO A 75 -22.44 5.41 1.91
N GLU A 76 -21.49 6.31 2.20
CA GLU A 76 -20.76 7.09 1.20
C GLU A 76 -19.63 6.31 0.52
N VAL A 77 -19.27 5.13 1.04
CA VAL A 77 -18.21 4.27 0.48
C VAL A 77 -18.85 3.22 -0.42
N GLU A 78 -18.49 3.27 -1.69
CA GLU A 78 -18.87 2.23 -2.65
C GLU A 78 -18.08 0.95 -2.39
N VAL A 79 -18.78 -0.17 -2.21
CA VAL A 79 -18.18 -1.49 -2.01
C VAL A 79 -18.39 -2.33 -3.27
N ILE A 80 -17.31 -2.64 -3.95
CA ILE A 80 -17.28 -3.50 -5.13
C ILE A 80 -16.68 -4.84 -4.74
N TYR A 81 -17.27 -5.94 -5.20
CA TYR A 81 -16.71 -7.28 -5.05
C TYR A 81 -16.16 -7.76 -6.38
N THR A 82 -15.00 -8.42 -6.38
CA THR A 82 -14.55 -9.13 -7.58
C THR A 82 -15.51 -10.26 -7.93
N ARG A 83 -16.02 -10.96 -6.91
CA ARG A 83 -17.14 -11.90 -7.01
C ARG A 83 -18.04 -11.82 -5.78
N ASN A 84 -19.33 -12.05 -5.95
CA ASN A 84 -20.33 -12.11 -4.87
C ASN A 84 -21.07 -13.46 -4.82
N SER A 85 -20.58 -14.43 -5.59
CA SER A 85 -21.10 -15.80 -5.69
C SER A 85 -19.95 -16.78 -5.93
N ASP A 86 -20.25 -18.10 -5.97
CA ASP A 86 -19.23 -19.12 -6.22
C ASP A 86 -18.93 -19.26 -7.72
N VAL A 87 -18.27 -18.23 -8.29
CA VAL A 87 -17.80 -18.21 -9.67
C VAL A 87 -16.28 -18.10 -9.71
N PHE A 88 -15.66 -18.65 -10.75
CA PHE A 88 -14.23 -18.50 -11.00
C PHE A 88 -13.96 -17.18 -11.72
N LEU A 89 -12.97 -16.45 -11.23
CA LEU A 89 -12.39 -15.29 -11.90
C LEU A 89 -10.88 -15.47 -12.03
N GLU A 90 -10.35 -15.11 -13.17
CA GLU A 90 -8.91 -15.07 -13.43
C GLU A 90 -8.22 -14.02 -12.54
N LEU A 91 -6.93 -14.19 -12.22
CA LEU A 91 -6.22 -13.23 -11.36
C LEU A 91 -6.14 -11.84 -12.01
N ASN A 92 -5.97 -11.75 -13.34
CA ASN A 92 -6.01 -10.48 -14.05
C ASN A 92 -7.36 -9.78 -13.94
N GLU A 93 -8.47 -10.50 -14.10
CA GLU A 93 -9.81 -9.93 -14.01
C GLU A 93 -10.06 -9.27 -12.66
N ARG A 94 -9.58 -9.87 -11.56
CA ARG A 94 -9.70 -9.31 -10.21
C ARG A 94 -9.00 -7.95 -10.09
N THR A 95 -7.79 -7.86 -10.62
CA THR A 95 -7.02 -6.61 -10.61
C THR A 95 -7.60 -5.56 -11.55
N GLU A 96 -8.12 -5.97 -12.71
CA GLU A 96 -8.79 -5.10 -13.67
C GLU A 96 -10.08 -4.48 -13.09
N ILE A 97 -10.89 -5.27 -12.36
CA ILE A 97 -12.07 -4.76 -11.66
C ILE A 97 -11.68 -3.62 -10.73
N ALA A 98 -10.62 -3.80 -9.92
CA ALA A 98 -10.17 -2.79 -8.98
C ALA A 98 -9.59 -1.55 -9.68
N ASN A 99 -8.75 -1.75 -10.69
CA ASN A 99 -8.11 -0.67 -11.42
C ASN A 99 -9.11 0.15 -12.25
N ASN A 100 -10.07 -0.51 -12.91
CA ASN A 100 -11.12 0.14 -13.70
C ASN A 100 -12.10 0.93 -12.83
N ALA A 101 -12.35 0.46 -11.61
CA ALA A 101 -13.14 1.19 -10.62
C ALA A 101 -12.40 2.39 -10.02
N ASN A 102 -11.09 2.57 -10.31
CA ASN A 102 -10.22 3.53 -9.63
C ASN A 102 -10.37 3.43 -8.10
N ALA A 103 -10.36 2.20 -7.57
CA ALA A 103 -10.58 1.97 -6.16
C ALA A 103 -9.48 2.59 -5.30
N ASP A 104 -9.85 3.04 -4.11
CA ASP A 104 -8.93 3.64 -3.13
C ASP A 104 -8.27 2.58 -2.24
N LEU A 105 -8.82 1.36 -2.21
CA LEU A 105 -8.32 0.25 -1.40
C LEU A 105 -8.75 -1.09 -2.00
N PHE A 106 -7.82 -2.06 -1.98
CA PHE A 106 -8.08 -3.45 -2.39
C PHE A 106 -7.81 -4.41 -1.24
N ILE A 107 -8.78 -5.28 -0.92
CA ILE A 107 -8.71 -6.25 0.18
C ILE A 107 -8.99 -7.64 -0.35
N SER A 108 -7.97 -8.47 -0.50
CA SER A 108 -8.13 -9.89 -0.87
C SER A 108 -8.24 -10.75 0.39
N ILE A 109 -9.22 -11.66 0.42
CA ILE A 109 -9.55 -12.51 1.58
C ILE A 109 -9.31 -13.96 1.24
N HIS A 110 -8.44 -14.62 2.01
CA HIS A 110 -7.98 -16.00 1.86
C HIS A 110 -7.96 -16.76 3.18
N CYS A 111 -7.71 -18.06 3.11
CA CYS A 111 -7.45 -18.93 4.25
C CYS A 111 -6.26 -19.84 3.96
N ASP A 112 -5.24 -19.72 4.78
CA ASP A 112 -3.99 -20.46 4.63
C ASP A 112 -4.16 -21.98 4.78
N GLY A 113 -3.24 -22.71 4.19
CA GLY A 113 -3.13 -24.16 4.31
C GLY A 113 -1.67 -24.59 4.38
N PHE A 114 -1.41 -25.66 5.12
CA PHE A 114 -0.07 -26.22 5.22
C PHE A 114 -0.14 -27.74 5.34
N THR A 115 0.92 -28.45 4.90
CA THR A 115 0.98 -29.91 5.01
C THR A 115 0.99 -30.40 6.45
N ASN A 116 1.62 -29.64 7.36
CA ASN A 116 1.58 -29.89 8.79
C ASN A 116 0.33 -29.22 9.40
N PRO A 117 -0.54 -29.93 10.13
CA PRO A 117 -1.77 -29.35 10.70
C PRO A 117 -1.56 -28.51 11.98
N LYS A 118 -0.33 -28.31 12.42
CA LYS A 118 -0.02 -27.55 13.65
C LYS A 118 -0.10 -26.00 13.50
N PRO A 119 0.28 -25.39 12.34
CA PRO A 119 0.18 -23.96 12.19
C PRO A 119 -1.22 -23.42 12.48
N SER A 120 -1.28 -22.25 13.12
CA SER A 120 -2.51 -21.56 13.49
C SER A 120 -2.30 -20.05 13.49
N GLY A 121 -3.38 -19.29 13.42
CA GLY A 121 -3.40 -17.84 13.48
C GLY A 121 -3.53 -17.18 12.11
N ALA A 122 -3.78 -15.86 12.12
CA ALA A 122 -3.98 -15.05 10.94
C ALA A 122 -2.70 -14.32 10.53
N SER A 123 -2.57 -14.01 9.25
CA SER A 123 -1.47 -13.20 8.68
C SER A 123 -2.04 -12.16 7.74
N VAL A 124 -1.37 -11.03 7.61
CA VAL A 124 -1.68 -10.04 6.58
C VAL A 124 -0.47 -9.86 5.68
N PHE A 125 -0.68 -9.89 4.39
CA PHE A 125 0.37 -9.73 3.41
C PHE A 125 0.21 -8.43 2.63
N VAL A 126 1.35 -7.80 2.36
CA VAL A 126 1.48 -6.69 1.40
C VAL A 126 2.43 -7.10 0.28
N MET A 127 2.35 -6.39 -0.84
CA MET A 127 3.24 -6.64 -1.96
C MET A 127 4.70 -6.43 -1.56
N GLY A 128 5.55 -7.38 -1.93
CA GLY A 128 7.00 -7.28 -1.76
C GLY A 128 7.69 -8.63 -1.88
N MET A 129 9.02 -8.59 -2.03
CA MET A 129 9.83 -9.81 -2.07
C MET A 129 10.19 -10.25 -0.65
N SER A 130 9.96 -11.51 -0.36
CA SER A 130 10.33 -12.10 0.93
C SER A 130 11.56 -12.98 0.80
N LYS A 131 12.51 -12.83 1.75
CA LYS A 131 13.62 -13.76 1.90
C LYS A 131 13.22 -15.05 2.62
N LEU A 132 12.06 -15.07 3.26
CA LEU A 132 11.54 -16.23 3.97
C LEU A 132 10.85 -17.17 2.99
N LYS A 133 11.39 -18.37 2.83
CA LYS A 133 10.84 -19.41 1.95
C LYS A 133 9.35 -19.65 2.21
N ALA A 134 8.92 -19.67 3.47
CA ALA A 134 7.52 -19.91 3.83
C ALA A 134 6.55 -18.85 3.24
N ASN A 135 6.95 -17.58 3.15
CA ASN A 135 6.12 -16.54 2.54
C ASN A 135 6.06 -16.70 1.02
N MET A 136 7.19 -17.08 0.41
CA MET A 136 7.23 -17.40 -1.02
C MET A 136 6.33 -18.61 -1.35
N ASP A 137 6.40 -19.67 -0.53
CA ASP A 137 5.59 -20.88 -0.73
C ASP A 137 4.09 -20.56 -0.69
N VAL A 138 3.63 -19.62 0.17
CA VAL A 138 2.25 -19.13 0.18
C VAL A 138 1.92 -18.42 -1.13
N ALA A 139 2.73 -17.43 -1.54
CA ALA A 139 2.48 -16.71 -2.79
C ALA A 139 2.48 -17.64 -4.02
N MET A 140 3.40 -18.57 -4.08
CA MET A 140 3.47 -19.57 -5.18
C MET A 140 2.22 -20.43 -5.22
N ARG A 141 1.66 -20.82 -4.07
CA ARG A 141 0.43 -21.59 -3.98
C ARG A 141 -0.77 -20.79 -4.49
N GLU A 142 -0.93 -19.55 -4.03
CA GLU A 142 -2.06 -18.70 -4.44
C GLU A 142 -1.96 -18.31 -5.93
N ASN A 143 -0.77 -17.95 -6.39
CA ASN A 143 -0.55 -17.64 -7.80
C ASN A 143 -0.75 -18.87 -8.72
N ALA A 144 -0.72 -20.09 -8.17
CA ALA A 144 -0.97 -21.31 -8.97
C ALA A 144 -2.40 -21.40 -9.53
N ALA A 145 -3.34 -20.56 -9.07
CA ALA A 145 -4.65 -20.41 -9.70
C ALA A 145 -4.57 -20.08 -11.20
N ILE A 146 -3.49 -19.42 -11.64
CA ILE A 146 -3.18 -19.16 -13.07
C ILE A 146 -3.23 -20.44 -13.92
N TYR A 147 -2.82 -21.58 -13.38
CA TYR A 147 -2.88 -22.85 -14.15
C TYR A 147 -4.29 -23.36 -14.46
N LEU A 148 -5.30 -22.80 -13.80
CA LEU A 148 -6.70 -23.09 -14.08
C LEU A 148 -7.28 -22.23 -15.21
N GLU A 149 -6.50 -21.24 -15.71
CA GLU A 149 -6.92 -20.29 -16.72
C GLU A 149 -6.58 -20.79 -18.12
N ASP A 150 -7.46 -20.49 -19.08
CA ASP A 150 -7.21 -20.79 -20.47
C ASP A 150 -6.14 -19.85 -21.06
N ASN A 151 -5.17 -20.40 -21.81
CA ASN A 151 -4.09 -19.65 -22.45
C ASN A 151 -3.24 -18.80 -21.46
N TYR A 152 -3.09 -19.27 -20.22
CA TYR A 152 -2.37 -18.54 -19.17
C TYR A 152 -0.95 -18.14 -19.60
N GLN A 153 -0.22 -18.96 -20.35
CA GLN A 153 1.15 -18.63 -20.77
C GLN A 153 1.23 -17.34 -21.60
N GLN A 154 0.24 -17.08 -22.45
CA GLN A 154 0.18 -15.84 -23.23
C GLN A 154 -0.30 -14.66 -22.40
N LYS A 155 -1.31 -14.88 -21.55
CA LYS A 155 -1.88 -13.82 -20.67
C LYS A 155 -0.89 -13.28 -19.66
N TYR A 156 0.04 -14.11 -19.20
CA TYR A 156 0.97 -13.79 -18.13
C TYR A 156 2.43 -13.68 -18.61
N ASP A 157 2.64 -13.46 -19.93
CA ASP A 157 3.97 -13.27 -20.53
C ASP A 157 4.98 -14.36 -20.14
N GLY A 158 4.53 -15.60 -20.03
CA GLY A 158 5.35 -16.75 -19.65
C GLY A 158 5.68 -16.83 -18.16
N PHE A 159 5.02 -16.02 -17.29
CA PHE A 159 5.17 -16.15 -15.86
C PHE A 159 4.74 -17.55 -15.39
N ASP A 160 5.65 -18.25 -14.70
CA ASP A 160 5.39 -19.55 -14.10
C ASP A 160 5.33 -19.43 -12.58
N PRO A 161 4.14 -19.58 -11.96
CA PRO A 161 3.97 -19.51 -10.50
C PRO A 161 4.82 -20.50 -9.70
N LYS A 162 5.32 -21.59 -10.32
CA LYS A 162 6.18 -22.58 -9.65
C LYS A 162 7.66 -22.31 -9.80
N SER A 163 8.07 -21.40 -10.71
CA SER A 163 9.47 -21.04 -10.89
C SER A 163 9.84 -19.84 -10.02
N PRO A 164 10.73 -19.97 -9.02
CA PRO A 164 11.23 -18.84 -8.25
C PRO A 164 11.84 -17.73 -9.12
N GLU A 165 12.41 -18.09 -10.27
CA GLU A 165 13.02 -17.15 -11.23
C GLU A 165 11.98 -16.21 -11.83
N SER A 166 10.75 -16.69 -12.06
CA SER A 166 9.63 -15.88 -12.56
C SER A 166 9.29 -14.71 -11.63
N TYR A 167 9.60 -14.84 -10.34
CA TYR A 167 9.32 -13.80 -9.36
C TYR A 167 10.36 -12.67 -9.35
N ILE A 168 11.45 -12.76 -10.08
CA ILE A 168 12.45 -11.69 -10.17
C ILE A 168 11.80 -10.39 -10.68
N VAL A 169 10.85 -10.48 -11.60
CA VAL A 169 10.11 -9.33 -12.13
C VAL A 169 9.43 -8.52 -11.02
N PHE A 170 8.93 -9.19 -9.97
CA PHE A 170 8.28 -8.51 -8.86
C PHE A 170 9.26 -7.69 -8.00
N SER A 171 10.55 -8.05 -8.00
CA SER A 171 11.57 -7.27 -7.30
C SER A 171 11.87 -5.93 -7.97
N LEU A 172 11.56 -5.82 -9.28
CA LEU A 172 11.72 -4.61 -10.06
C LEU A 172 10.48 -3.69 -9.99
N MET A 173 9.35 -4.20 -9.54
CA MET A 173 8.15 -3.42 -9.37
C MET A 173 8.29 -2.50 -8.16
N GLN A 174 8.21 -1.19 -8.41
CA GLN A 174 8.09 -0.21 -7.34
C GLN A 174 6.65 -0.19 -6.86
N ASN A 175 6.44 -0.56 -5.61
CA ASN A 175 5.11 -0.43 -5.00
C ASN A 175 4.95 0.97 -4.43
N THR A 176 4.34 1.86 -5.20
CA THR A 176 4.05 3.24 -4.81
C THR A 176 3.18 3.31 -3.55
N TYR A 177 2.35 2.29 -3.32
CA TYR A 177 1.37 2.24 -2.24
C TYR A 177 1.81 1.38 -1.05
N LEU A 178 3.10 0.98 -1.00
CA LEU A 178 3.57 0.07 0.05
C LEU A 178 3.35 0.60 1.46
N ASN A 179 3.62 1.88 1.69
CA ASN A 179 3.47 2.46 3.03
C ASN A 179 2.00 2.50 3.47
N GLN A 180 1.07 2.86 2.58
CA GLN A 180 -0.36 2.84 2.87
C GLN A 180 -0.86 1.40 3.08
N SER A 181 -0.39 0.46 2.25
CA SER A 181 -0.70 -0.97 2.41
C SER A 181 -0.19 -1.51 3.75
N LEU A 182 1.02 -1.14 4.17
CA LEU A 182 1.58 -1.53 5.48
C LEU A 182 0.77 -0.95 6.62
N SER A 183 0.42 0.35 6.57
CA SER A 183 -0.39 1.00 7.59
C SER A 183 -1.74 0.30 7.78
N PHE A 184 -2.43 -0.02 6.69
CA PHE A 184 -3.70 -0.75 6.78
C PHE A 184 -3.51 -2.21 7.25
N ALA A 185 -2.46 -2.89 6.78
CA ALA A 185 -2.16 -4.26 7.20
C ALA A 185 -1.85 -4.36 8.70
N GLU A 186 -1.15 -3.38 9.27
CA GLU A 186 -0.85 -3.29 10.71
C GLU A 186 -2.13 -3.08 11.53
N GLU A 187 -3.07 -2.26 11.05
CA GLU A 187 -4.37 -2.10 11.69
C GLU A 187 -5.17 -3.40 11.70
N VAL A 188 -5.22 -4.14 10.57
CA VAL A 188 -5.90 -5.45 10.50
C VAL A 188 -5.27 -6.44 11.47
N GLU A 189 -3.95 -6.53 11.50
CA GLU A 189 -3.20 -7.41 12.38
C GLU A 189 -3.46 -7.10 13.85
N ASN A 190 -3.45 -5.82 14.22
CA ASN A 190 -3.77 -5.35 15.57
C ASN A 190 -5.20 -5.75 15.98
N GLN A 191 -6.20 -5.60 15.09
CA GLN A 191 -7.57 -6.01 15.37
C GLN A 191 -7.71 -7.52 15.52
N PHE A 192 -6.97 -8.31 14.76
CA PHE A 192 -6.96 -9.77 14.89
C PHE A 192 -6.43 -10.21 16.25
N SER A 193 -5.32 -9.66 16.70
CA SER A 193 -4.68 -10.02 17.97
C SER A 193 -5.46 -9.53 19.18
N THR A 194 -6.00 -8.31 19.14
CA THR A 194 -6.59 -7.65 20.31
C THR A 194 -8.09 -7.86 20.46
N ARG A 195 -8.83 -8.03 19.35
CA ARG A 195 -10.29 -8.06 19.34
C ARG A 195 -10.93 -9.34 18.81
N ALA A 196 -10.28 -10.04 17.86
CA ALA A 196 -10.79 -11.29 17.33
C ALA A 196 -10.19 -12.53 18.01
N ASN A 197 -9.35 -12.34 19.02
CA ASN A 197 -8.63 -13.41 19.73
C ASN A 197 -7.91 -14.37 18.79
N ARG A 198 -7.38 -13.82 17.69
CA ARG A 198 -6.60 -14.58 16.71
C ARG A 198 -5.13 -14.53 17.09
N LYS A 199 -4.44 -15.66 16.97
CA LYS A 199 -2.98 -15.67 17.10
C LYS A 199 -2.42 -14.84 15.97
N SER A 200 -1.72 -13.74 16.30
CA SER A 200 -1.01 -12.93 15.33
C SER A 200 0.15 -13.71 14.72
N ARG A 201 0.30 -13.61 13.41
CA ARG A 201 1.47 -14.07 12.66
C ARG A 201 2.20 -12.90 11.99
N GLY A 202 1.73 -11.68 12.25
CA GLY A 202 2.30 -10.41 11.82
C GLY A 202 1.98 -10.05 10.37
N VAL A 203 2.38 -8.83 10.02
CA VAL A 203 2.39 -8.35 8.64
C VAL A 203 3.60 -8.92 7.91
N LYS A 204 3.42 -9.38 6.70
CA LYS A 204 4.44 -10.03 5.87
C LYS A 204 4.46 -9.45 4.47
N GLN A 205 5.56 -9.68 3.77
CA GLN A 205 5.67 -9.37 2.36
C GLN A 205 5.76 -10.66 1.56
N ALA A 206 5.03 -10.71 0.43
CA ALA A 206 5.15 -11.77 -0.55
C ALA A 206 4.63 -11.32 -1.92
N PRO A 207 5.12 -11.90 -3.02
CA PRO A 207 4.79 -11.48 -4.37
C PRO A 207 3.51 -12.16 -4.88
N PHE A 208 2.38 -11.86 -4.26
CA PHE A 208 1.09 -12.30 -4.76
C PHE A 208 0.73 -11.53 -6.03
N TYR A 209 0.34 -12.26 -7.08
CA TYR A 209 -0.01 -11.65 -8.35
C TYR A 209 -1.15 -10.61 -8.18
N VAL A 210 -2.20 -10.99 -7.48
CA VAL A 210 -3.43 -10.20 -7.32
C VAL A 210 -3.21 -8.83 -6.66
N ILE A 211 -2.25 -8.70 -5.73
CA ILE A 211 -1.92 -7.41 -5.09
C ILE A 211 -0.72 -6.70 -5.73
N SER A 212 -0.06 -7.33 -6.71
CA SER A 212 1.09 -6.74 -7.41
C SER A 212 0.68 -5.86 -8.59
N ARG A 213 -0.54 -6.04 -9.11
CA ARG A 213 -1.06 -5.38 -10.31
C ARG A 213 -2.14 -4.35 -10.03
N THR A 214 -2.38 -4.03 -8.77
CA THR A 214 -3.33 -3.00 -8.34
C THR A 214 -2.67 -1.62 -8.31
N ASN A 215 -3.43 -0.58 -8.67
CA ASN A 215 -3.00 0.81 -8.69
C ASN A 215 -3.47 1.57 -7.43
N MET A 216 -3.62 0.88 -6.31
CA MET A 216 -4.06 1.42 -5.03
C MET A 216 -3.41 0.63 -3.87
N PRO A 217 -3.48 1.14 -2.61
CA PRO A 217 -3.13 0.35 -1.42
C PRO A 217 -3.85 -0.99 -1.41
N SER A 218 -3.10 -2.08 -1.16
CA SER A 218 -3.61 -3.44 -1.33
C SER A 218 -3.04 -4.38 -0.30
N ILE A 219 -3.90 -5.21 0.27
CA ILE A 219 -3.52 -6.27 1.20
C ILE A 219 -4.16 -7.61 0.81
N LEU A 220 -3.51 -8.70 1.23
CA LEU A 220 -4.10 -10.04 1.23
C LEU A 220 -4.13 -10.56 2.68
N VAL A 221 -5.30 -10.98 3.10
CA VAL A 221 -5.58 -11.44 4.45
C VAL A 221 -5.72 -12.95 4.45
N GLU A 222 -4.86 -13.62 5.20
CA GLU A 222 -4.97 -15.04 5.52
C GLU A 222 -5.68 -15.19 6.87
N CYS A 223 -6.95 -15.52 6.84
CA CYS A 223 -7.84 -15.54 8.02
C CYS A 223 -7.46 -16.60 9.05
N GLY A 224 -6.73 -17.63 8.66
CA GLY A 224 -6.29 -18.77 9.48
C GLY A 224 -6.02 -20.01 8.64
N PHE A 225 -5.65 -21.11 9.28
CA PHE A 225 -5.24 -22.34 8.61
C PHE A 225 -6.37 -23.37 8.54
N LEU A 226 -6.98 -23.55 7.38
CA LEU A 226 -8.02 -24.57 7.17
C LEU A 226 -7.50 -26.01 7.38
N THR A 227 -6.20 -26.21 7.24
CA THR A 227 -5.57 -27.54 7.51
C THR A 227 -5.37 -27.84 8.99
N ASN A 228 -5.58 -26.85 9.89
CA ASN A 228 -5.60 -27.07 11.33
C ASN A 228 -7.04 -27.33 11.80
N PRO A 229 -7.33 -28.49 12.47
CA PRO A 229 -8.69 -28.86 12.84
C PRO A 229 -9.46 -27.84 13.69
N LYS A 230 -8.76 -27.14 14.60
CA LYS A 230 -9.40 -26.12 15.46
C LYS A 230 -9.65 -24.82 14.70
N GLU A 231 -8.72 -24.42 13.87
CA GLU A 231 -8.87 -23.25 13.00
C GLU A 231 -9.98 -23.47 11.98
N GLU A 232 -10.01 -24.64 11.35
CA GLU A 232 -11.04 -25.01 10.39
C GLU A 232 -12.45 -24.93 11.00
N GLU A 233 -12.64 -25.45 12.21
CA GLU A 233 -13.92 -25.37 12.93
C GLU A 233 -14.33 -23.91 13.19
N PHE A 234 -13.38 -23.06 13.59
CA PHE A 234 -13.62 -21.64 13.79
C PHE A 234 -13.95 -20.93 12.47
N LEU A 235 -13.17 -21.15 11.41
CA LEU A 235 -13.32 -20.52 10.09
C LEU A 235 -14.64 -20.94 9.39
N HIS A 236 -15.16 -22.12 9.68
CA HIS A 236 -16.46 -22.56 9.16
C HIS A 236 -17.64 -22.09 9.99
N SER A 237 -17.41 -21.66 11.23
CA SER A 237 -18.50 -21.15 12.07
C SER A 237 -18.93 -19.74 11.66
N ASP A 238 -20.22 -19.46 11.69
CA ASP A 238 -20.75 -18.13 11.41
C ASP A 238 -20.16 -17.06 12.34
N ILE A 239 -20.01 -17.39 13.62
CA ILE A 239 -19.38 -16.51 14.63
C ILE A 239 -17.92 -16.24 14.32
N GLY A 240 -17.15 -17.26 13.90
CA GLY A 240 -15.74 -17.09 13.56
C GLY A 240 -15.55 -16.18 12.34
N GLN A 241 -16.36 -16.38 11.31
CA GLN A 241 -16.37 -15.52 10.12
C GLN A 241 -16.76 -14.07 10.46
N ASP A 242 -17.72 -13.93 11.36
CA ASP A 242 -18.19 -12.63 11.85
C ASP A 242 -17.10 -11.88 12.64
N TYR A 243 -16.36 -12.59 13.50
CA TYR A 243 -15.23 -12.01 14.23
C TYR A 243 -14.11 -11.53 13.28
N ILE A 244 -13.82 -12.29 12.22
CA ILE A 244 -12.83 -11.92 11.22
C ILE A 244 -13.30 -10.69 10.45
N ALA A 245 -14.51 -10.72 9.89
CA ALA A 245 -15.08 -9.63 9.12
C ALA A 245 -15.16 -8.34 9.93
N SER A 246 -15.62 -8.43 11.19
CA SER A 246 -15.72 -7.27 12.09
C SER A 246 -14.35 -6.71 12.52
N ALA A 247 -13.32 -7.56 12.60
CA ALA A 247 -11.96 -7.10 12.88
C ALA A 247 -11.39 -6.31 11.68
N ILE A 248 -11.55 -6.82 10.45
CA ILE A 248 -11.13 -6.11 9.24
C ILE A 248 -11.92 -4.81 9.08
N PHE A 249 -13.21 -4.82 9.36
CA PHE A 249 -14.05 -3.61 9.35
C PHE A 249 -13.54 -2.54 10.33
N ARG A 250 -13.21 -2.90 11.58
CA ARG A 250 -12.67 -1.95 12.55
C ARG A 250 -11.32 -1.38 12.11
N ALA A 251 -10.47 -2.21 11.50
CA ALA A 251 -9.22 -1.76 10.91
C ALA A 251 -9.46 -0.77 9.76
N PHE A 252 -10.42 -1.08 8.88
CA PHE A 252 -10.83 -0.18 7.79
C PHE A 252 -11.30 1.18 8.33
N ARG A 253 -12.14 1.19 9.36
CA ARG A 253 -12.60 2.42 10.00
C ARG A 253 -11.44 3.26 10.53
N SER A 254 -10.54 2.67 11.33
CA SER A 254 -9.38 3.38 11.87
C SER A 254 -8.47 3.92 10.77
N TYR A 255 -8.25 3.13 9.72
CA TYR A 255 -7.44 3.52 8.57
C TYR A 255 -8.07 4.68 7.78
N LYS A 256 -9.38 4.60 7.49
CA LYS A 256 -10.13 5.67 6.81
C LYS A 256 -10.07 6.98 7.61
N GLU A 257 -10.32 6.92 8.92
CA GLU A 257 -10.25 8.07 9.82
C GLU A 257 -8.86 8.71 9.83
N SER A 258 -7.78 7.91 9.83
CA SER A 258 -6.40 8.42 9.84
C SER A 258 -6.06 9.20 8.56
N ILE A 259 -6.45 8.67 7.39
CA ILE A 259 -6.24 9.34 6.10
C ILE A 259 -6.99 10.66 6.02
N GLU A 260 -8.25 10.70 6.46
CA GLU A 260 -9.08 11.91 6.41
C GLU A 260 -8.59 13.01 7.37
N ILE A 261 -8.01 12.61 8.51
CA ILE A 261 -7.37 13.57 9.44
C ILE A 261 -6.09 14.16 8.83
N GLU A 262 -5.27 13.34 8.18
CA GLU A 262 -4.06 13.82 7.50
C GLU A 262 -4.39 14.79 6.36
N ASP A 263 -5.40 14.48 5.57
CA ASP A 263 -5.89 15.34 4.48
C ASP A 263 -6.40 16.69 5.00
N THR A 264 -7.15 16.68 6.10
CA THR A 264 -7.66 17.90 6.74
C THR A 264 -6.52 18.78 7.26
N LYS A 265 -5.48 18.18 7.86
CA LYS A 265 -4.29 18.92 8.35
C LYS A 265 -3.48 19.48 7.19
N ALA A 266 -3.30 18.74 6.09
CA ALA A 266 -2.62 19.19 4.90
C ALA A 266 -3.34 20.39 4.28
N SER A 267 -4.67 20.30 4.11
CA SER A 267 -5.51 21.37 3.55
C SER A 267 -5.50 22.64 4.42
N GLN A 268 -5.51 22.51 5.75
CA GLN A 268 -5.41 23.65 6.66
C GLN A 268 -4.02 24.33 6.60
N LYS A 269 -2.96 23.57 6.32
CA LYS A 269 -1.62 24.11 6.16
C LYS A 269 -1.46 24.87 4.85
N GLU A 270 -2.10 24.43 3.77
CA GLU A 270 -2.15 25.15 2.49
C GLU A 270 -2.94 26.46 2.61
N VAL A 271 -4.12 26.45 3.23
CA VAL A 271 -4.94 27.65 3.44
C VAL A 271 -4.23 28.68 4.33
N LYS A 272 -3.47 28.24 5.34
CA LYS A 272 -2.63 29.16 6.14
C LYS A 272 -1.49 29.76 5.33
N ASN A 273 -0.86 28.99 4.44
CA ASN A 273 0.19 29.53 3.57
C ASN A 273 -0.35 30.54 2.57
N ASP A 274 -1.52 30.29 1.95
CA ASP A 274 -2.15 31.24 1.03
C ASP A 274 -2.63 32.51 1.72
N SER A 275 -3.13 32.42 2.94
CA SER A 275 -3.53 33.61 3.73
C SER A 275 -2.33 34.46 4.18
N ILE A 276 -1.14 33.90 4.32
CA ILE A 276 0.09 34.61 4.63
C ILE A 276 0.60 35.40 3.41
N PHE A 277 0.31 34.98 2.17
CA PHE A 277 0.69 35.69 0.95
C PHE A 277 -0.18 36.94 0.67
N ILE A 278 -1.40 37.01 1.20
CA ILE A 278 -2.34 38.13 0.97
C ILE A 278 -2.21 39.26 2.02
N SER A 279 -1.58 39.02 3.18
CA SER A 279 -1.50 39.98 4.28
C SER A 279 -0.15 40.64 4.50
N LYS A 280 0.81 40.54 3.55
CA LYS A 280 2.10 41.28 3.67
C LYS A 280 2.03 42.68 3.06
N ASN A 281 1.24 43.54 3.69
CA ASN A 281 1.46 45.00 3.67
C ASN A 281 0.82 45.59 4.92
N GLU A 282 1.48 45.41 6.06
CA GLU A 282 1.43 46.31 7.22
C GLU A 282 2.30 45.70 8.34
N ASP A 283 3.17 46.56 8.88
CA ASP A 283 4.17 46.28 9.92
C ASP A 283 3.58 45.62 11.17
N ILE A 284 4.08 44.44 11.53
CA ILE A 284 4.05 43.95 12.93
C ILE A 284 5.35 43.18 13.21
N SER A 285 6.01 43.58 14.30
CA SER A 285 7.23 43.05 14.88
C SER A 285 7.20 41.54 15.13
N GLU A 286 8.30 40.89 14.76
CA GLU A 286 8.57 39.46 14.88
C GLU A 286 8.65 39.02 16.35
N GLU A 287 7.77 38.11 16.75
CA GLU A 287 8.09 37.06 17.72
C GLU A 287 8.19 35.72 16.97
N ILE A 288 9.42 35.27 16.75
CA ILE A 288 9.75 34.03 16.04
C ILE A 288 9.52 32.87 17.01
N PHE A 289 8.43 32.13 16.85
CA PHE A 289 8.32 30.77 17.34
C PHE A 289 9.13 29.86 16.39
N ASN A 290 10.32 29.46 16.82
CA ASN A 290 11.12 28.43 16.14
C ASN A 290 10.45 27.06 16.30
N GLU A 291 9.64 26.64 15.33
CA GLU A 291 9.31 25.21 15.20
C GLU A 291 10.56 24.44 14.77
N PRO A 292 10.84 23.28 15.37
CA PRO A 292 12.00 22.45 14.98
C PRO A 292 11.84 22.06 13.52
N GLN A 293 12.79 22.49 12.70
CA GLN A 293 12.77 22.20 11.25
C GLN A 293 13.39 20.81 11.00
N LEU A 294 12.71 20.00 10.19
CA LEU A 294 13.25 18.71 9.78
C LEU A 294 14.30 18.89 8.69
N LEU A 295 15.48 18.31 8.91
CA LEU A 295 16.55 18.18 7.94
C LEU A 295 16.59 16.76 7.41
N PHE A 296 16.50 16.57 6.09
CA PHE A 296 16.55 15.27 5.46
C PHE A 296 17.97 14.95 4.99
N LYS A 297 18.44 13.75 5.35
CA LYS A 297 19.71 13.16 4.89
C LYS A 297 19.48 11.76 4.38
N VAL A 298 20.28 11.33 3.43
CA VAL A 298 20.25 9.94 2.95
C VAL A 298 21.40 9.17 3.58
N GLN A 299 21.12 8.15 4.39
CA GLN A 299 22.13 7.25 4.91
C GLN A 299 22.57 6.28 3.81
N ILE A 300 23.87 6.28 3.48
CA ILE A 300 24.44 5.49 2.38
C ILE A 300 25.20 4.24 2.87
N GLY A 301 25.44 4.13 4.16
CA GLY A 301 26.08 2.94 4.70
C GLY A 301 26.42 3.04 6.18
N THR A 302 26.79 1.89 6.76
CA THR A 302 27.32 1.75 8.12
C THR A 302 28.54 0.83 8.09
N PHE A 303 29.67 1.27 8.63
CA PHE A 303 30.94 0.55 8.56
C PHE A 303 31.62 0.46 9.94
N LEU A 304 32.46 -0.54 10.11
CA LEU A 304 33.23 -0.73 11.36
C LEU A 304 34.48 0.16 11.44
N LYS A 305 34.89 0.74 10.30
CA LYS A 305 36.05 1.65 10.19
C LYS A 305 35.64 2.90 9.42
N SER A 306 36.35 4.02 9.66
CA SER A 306 36.12 5.23 8.88
C SER A 306 36.46 5.00 7.41
N MET A 307 35.56 5.51 6.54
CA MET A 307 35.62 5.42 5.07
C MET A 307 35.81 6.82 4.42
N LEU A 308 35.96 7.90 5.21
CA LEU A 308 36.08 9.27 4.70
C LEU A 308 37.22 9.46 3.69
N ASN A 309 38.27 8.64 3.75
CA ASN A 309 39.39 8.72 2.81
C ASN A 309 39.10 8.05 1.46
N GLN A 310 37.97 7.39 1.30
CA GLN A 310 37.62 6.76 0.02
C GLN A 310 36.99 7.77 -0.92
N LYS A 311 37.46 7.77 -2.18
CA LYS A 311 37.09 8.69 -3.22
C LYS A 311 35.58 8.90 -3.35
N GLN A 312 34.79 7.81 -3.32
CA GLN A 312 33.34 7.84 -3.43
C GLN A 312 32.63 8.58 -2.31
N PHE A 313 33.17 8.60 -1.07
CA PHE A 313 32.58 9.34 0.05
C PHE A 313 32.97 10.81 0.01
N ILE A 314 34.17 11.11 -0.48
CA ILE A 314 34.65 12.50 -0.70
C ILE A 314 33.84 13.17 -1.81
N GLU A 315 33.64 12.49 -2.94
CA GLU A 315 32.90 13.02 -4.08
C GLU A 315 31.40 13.29 -3.77
N LEU A 316 30.84 12.58 -2.80
CA LEU A 316 29.48 12.76 -2.34
C LEU A 316 29.34 13.77 -1.20
N ASP A 317 30.43 14.36 -0.74
CA ASP A 317 30.45 15.20 0.47
C ASP A 317 29.75 14.50 1.65
N ALA A 318 30.10 13.21 1.87
CA ALA A 318 29.41 12.37 2.82
C ALA A 318 29.85 12.71 4.25
N GLU A 319 28.89 12.98 5.10
CA GLU A 319 29.06 13.25 6.52
C GLU A 319 29.17 11.94 7.31
N GLU A 320 30.19 11.82 8.16
CA GLU A 320 30.40 10.67 9.02
C GLU A 320 29.91 10.95 10.44
N ILE A 321 29.06 10.06 10.98
CA ILE A 321 28.62 10.10 12.37
C ILE A 321 28.98 8.77 13.05
N LYS A 322 29.75 8.82 14.14
CA LYS A 322 30.13 7.65 14.93
C LYS A 322 29.04 7.33 15.96
N VAL A 323 28.46 6.14 15.88
CA VAL A 323 27.39 5.67 16.78
C VAL A 323 27.70 4.24 17.23
N ASN A 324 27.79 4.01 18.52
CA ASN A 324 27.98 2.67 19.12
C ASN A 324 29.08 1.84 18.45
N GLY A 325 30.24 2.46 18.20
CA GLY A 325 31.40 1.78 17.62
C GLY A 325 31.36 1.58 16.09
N THR A 326 30.32 2.03 15.43
CA THR A 326 30.18 2.04 13.97
C THR A 326 30.18 3.45 13.41
N TYR A 327 30.51 3.58 12.13
CA TYR A 327 30.53 4.83 11.38
C TYR A 327 29.39 4.83 10.36
N LYS A 328 28.44 5.74 10.52
CA LYS A 328 27.32 5.93 9.60
C LYS A 328 27.60 7.11 8.70
N TYR A 329 27.27 6.97 7.41
CA TYR A 329 27.52 7.97 6.40
C TYR A 329 26.23 8.52 5.83
N TYR A 330 26.14 9.85 5.75
CA TYR A 330 24.97 10.57 5.31
C TYR A 330 25.34 11.55 4.20
N VAL A 331 24.45 11.69 3.21
CA VAL A 331 24.50 12.77 2.21
C VAL A 331 23.31 13.69 2.48
N SER A 332 23.60 14.98 2.69
CA SER A 332 22.56 15.96 3.03
C SER A 332 21.75 16.36 1.79
N SER A 333 20.43 16.53 1.95
CA SER A 333 19.53 17.05 0.90
C SER A 333 18.80 18.33 1.35
N GLY A 334 19.05 18.81 2.58
CA GLY A 334 18.37 19.97 3.14
C GLY A 334 16.97 19.66 3.64
N LYS A 335 16.06 20.65 3.60
CA LYS A 335 14.72 20.61 4.19
C LYS A 335 13.63 20.03 3.25
N ASP A 336 13.97 19.77 2.01
CA ASP A 336 13.05 19.30 0.98
C ASP A 336 13.05 17.76 0.91
N LYS A 337 11.99 17.15 1.41
CA LYS A 337 11.82 15.68 1.40
C LYS A 337 11.85 15.09 -0.02
N LEU A 338 11.25 15.78 -1.00
CA LEU A 338 11.21 15.29 -2.38
C LEU A 338 12.61 15.27 -3.02
N LYS A 339 13.43 16.30 -2.72
CA LYS A 339 14.85 16.30 -3.14
C LYS A 339 15.62 15.18 -2.48
N ALA A 340 15.34 14.90 -1.21
CA ALA A 340 15.96 13.80 -0.48
C ALA A 340 15.60 12.42 -1.06
N GLU A 341 14.37 12.23 -1.46
CA GLU A 341 13.93 11.00 -2.14
C GLU A 341 14.62 10.82 -3.50
N LYS A 342 14.69 11.87 -4.30
CA LYS A 342 15.44 11.84 -5.58
C LYS A 342 16.92 11.54 -5.37
N LEU A 343 17.54 12.15 -4.35
CA LEU A 343 18.92 11.88 -3.98
C LEU A 343 19.12 10.41 -3.56
N LYS A 344 18.18 9.86 -2.78
CA LYS A 344 18.21 8.44 -2.39
C LYS A 344 18.24 7.52 -3.63
N PHE A 345 17.37 7.73 -4.59
CA PHE A 345 17.33 6.93 -5.81
C PHE A 345 18.62 7.07 -6.62
N TYR A 346 19.12 8.29 -6.80
CA TYR A 346 20.41 8.53 -7.46
C TYR A 346 21.56 7.78 -6.78
N LEU A 347 21.62 7.82 -5.44
CA LEU A 347 22.66 7.12 -4.67
C LEU A 347 22.54 5.59 -4.78
N GLN A 348 21.33 5.06 -4.86
CA GLN A 348 21.09 3.64 -5.12
C GLN A 348 21.56 3.22 -6.51
N ASP A 349 21.37 4.06 -7.52
CA ASP A 349 21.78 3.82 -8.93
C ASP A 349 23.31 3.81 -9.07
N ILE A 350 24.02 4.69 -8.37
CA ILE A 350 25.50 4.74 -8.41
C ILE A 350 26.20 3.73 -7.51
N GLY A 351 25.44 2.81 -6.87
CA GLY A 351 25.98 1.63 -6.15
C GLY A 351 25.70 1.55 -4.67
N PHE A 352 25.12 2.56 -4.04
CA PHE A 352 24.71 2.50 -2.62
C PHE A 352 23.31 1.89 -2.46
N LYS A 353 23.14 0.65 -2.90
CA LYS A 353 21.84 -0.05 -2.99
C LYS A 353 21.04 -0.09 -1.69
N GLY A 354 21.71 0.04 -0.54
CA GLY A 354 21.09 0.10 0.78
C GLY A 354 20.79 1.52 1.29
N ALA A 355 20.90 2.55 0.44
CA ALA A 355 20.64 3.92 0.84
C ALA A 355 19.18 4.14 1.22
N PHE A 356 18.93 4.84 2.34
CA PHE A 356 17.59 5.15 2.82
C PHE A 356 17.52 6.56 3.44
N LEU A 357 16.31 7.11 3.45
CA LEU A 357 16.04 8.46 3.94
C LEU A 357 15.98 8.48 5.47
N VAL A 358 16.58 9.51 6.08
CA VAL A 358 16.57 9.78 7.53
C VAL A 358 16.20 11.24 7.75
N ALA A 359 15.32 11.50 8.71
CA ALA A 359 14.99 12.85 9.14
C ALA A 359 15.70 13.16 10.46
N PHE A 360 16.30 14.32 10.53
CA PHE A 360 16.93 14.90 11.73
C PHE A 360 16.12 16.13 12.16
N LEU A 361 16.02 16.35 13.45
CA LEU A 361 15.56 17.63 13.99
C LEU A 361 16.76 18.59 13.99
N ASP A 362 16.58 19.76 13.37
CA ASP A 362 17.59 20.82 13.33
C ASP A 362 17.56 21.63 14.65
#